data_c113ca14a2ff958c9e3dad81351327dd
#
_entry.id   c113ca14a2ff958c9e3dad81351327dd
#
_cell.length_a   1.000
_cell.length_b   1.000
_cell.length_c   1.000
_cell.angle_alpha   90.00
_cell.angle_beta   90.00
_cell.angle_gamma   90.00
#
_symmetry.space_group_name_H-M   'P 1'
#
loop_
_entity.id
_entity.type
_entity.pdbx_description
1 polymer ?
#
loop_
_entity_poly.entity_id
_entity_poly.type
_entity_poly.pdbx_seq_one_letter_code
_entity_poly.pdbx_strand_id
1 'polypeptide(L)'
;MSYAIVFSSKTGNTALLAQTLREQLPQADCCYFGAPDAAALAADTLYVGFWTDKGKADADTLDFLQQLHGKRVFLFGTAGFGGSAPYFEKILAATRKALDGSNTVIGSFMCQGKMPVSVRQRYEAMKAKPLHIPNLDALIENFDKALSHPDAADLEQLKQAVK
;
A
#
# COMPACT_ATOMS: atom_id res chain seq x y z
N MET A 1 -10.85 -19.98 10.36
CA MET A 1 -11.05 -18.52 10.28
C MET A 1 -10.90 -18.07 8.84
N SER A 2 -11.86 -17.32 8.35
CA SER A 2 -11.83 -16.83 6.98
C SER A 2 -11.07 -15.50 6.90
N TYR A 3 -10.36 -15.31 5.82
CA TYR A 3 -9.75 -14.02 5.51
C TYR A 3 -9.94 -13.67 4.04
N ALA A 4 -9.86 -12.38 3.75
CA ALA A 4 -9.84 -11.86 2.40
C ALA A 4 -8.59 -11.00 2.21
N ILE A 5 -8.07 -10.99 0.98
CA ILE A 5 -7.01 -10.06 0.59
C ILE A 5 -7.62 -9.13 -0.45
N VAL A 6 -7.73 -7.85 -0.08
CA VAL A 6 -8.37 -6.82 -0.89
C VAL A 6 -7.32 -5.76 -1.19
N PHE A 7 -7.10 -5.43 -2.45
CA PHE A 7 -6.05 -4.48 -2.77
C PHE A 7 -6.39 -3.63 -3.97
N SER A 8 -5.89 -2.40 -3.95
CA SER A 8 -5.88 -1.46 -5.07
C SER A 8 -4.44 -1.26 -5.49
N SER A 9 -4.15 -1.41 -6.78
CA SER A 9 -2.78 -1.34 -7.28
C SER A 9 -2.75 -0.52 -8.56
N LYS A 10 -1.81 0.44 -8.62
CA LYS A 10 -1.66 1.30 -9.79
C LYS A 10 -0.53 0.84 -10.71
N THR A 11 0.59 0.42 -10.13
CA THR A 11 1.80 0.05 -10.87
C THR A 11 2.23 -1.41 -10.65
N GLY A 12 1.38 -2.20 -9.98
CA GLY A 12 1.69 -3.59 -9.66
C GLY A 12 2.40 -3.79 -8.31
N ASN A 13 2.79 -2.73 -7.63
CA ASN A 13 3.51 -2.83 -6.35
C ASN A 13 2.65 -3.48 -5.27
N THR A 14 1.46 -2.95 -5.06
CA THR A 14 0.53 -3.48 -4.06
C THR A 14 0.08 -4.88 -4.43
N ALA A 15 -0.13 -5.16 -5.72
CA ALA A 15 -0.49 -6.49 -6.20
C ALA A 15 0.61 -7.52 -5.88
N LEU A 16 1.88 -7.13 -5.97
CA LEU A 16 3.00 -8.00 -5.60
C LEU A 16 2.97 -8.33 -4.10
N LEU A 17 2.69 -7.36 -3.25
CA LEU A 17 2.54 -7.59 -1.81
C LEU A 17 1.36 -8.51 -1.52
N ALA A 18 0.23 -8.29 -2.20
CA ALA A 18 -0.96 -9.12 -2.03
C ALA A 18 -0.69 -10.58 -2.42
N GLN A 19 0.02 -10.80 -3.52
CA GLN A 19 0.38 -12.15 -3.95
C GLN A 19 1.31 -12.83 -2.93
N THR A 20 2.27 -12.09 -2.40
CA THR A 20 3.18 -12.59 -1.35
C THR A 20 2.40 -13.01 -0.10
N LEU A 21 1.41 -12.22 0.32
CA LEU A 21 0.54 -12.58 1.45
C LEU A 21 -0.24 -13.86 1.16
N ARG A 22 -0.79 -13.97 -0.04
CA ARG A 22 -1.57 -15.14 -0.43
C ARG A 22 -0.74 -16.42 -0.36
N GLU A 23 0.52 -16.35 -0.75
CA GLU A 23 1.44 -17.49 -0.67
C GLU A 23 1.83 -17.83 0.77
N GLN A 24 1.88 -16.83 1.65
CA GLN A 24 2.30 -17.01 3.04
C GLN A 24 1.16 -17.48 3.95
N LEU A 25 -0.08 -17.09 3.66
CA LEU A 25 -1.23 -17.39 4.51
C LEU A 25 -1.91 -18.72 4.10
N PRO A 26 -2.65 -19.38 5.02
CA PRO A 26 -3.35 -20.63 4.70
C PRO A 26 -4.36 -20.43 3.57
N GLN A 27 -4.14 -21.08 2.44
CA GLN A 27 -4.98 -20.89 1.25
C GLN A 27 -6.42 -21.39 1.44
N ALA A 28 -6.60 -22.41 2.26
CA ALA A 28 -7.94 -22.96 2.52
C ALA A 28 -8.90 -21.94 3.18
N ASP A 29 -8.36 -20.97 3.89
CA ASP A 29 -9.14 -19.96 4.61
C ASP A 29 -9.37 -18.69 3.80
N CYS A 30 -8.80 -18.59 2.60
CA CYS A 30 -8.93 -17.42 1.74
C CYS A 30 -10.27 -17.45 1.01
N CYS A 31 -11.18 -16.56 1.39
CA CYS A 31 -12.50 -16.50 0.77
C CYS A 31 -12.62 -15.47 -0.36
N TYR A 32 -11.64 -14.56 -0.47
CA TYR A 32 -11.61 -13.55 -1.52
C TYR A 32 -10.19 -13.04 -1.73
N PHE A 33 -9.84 -12.80 -3.00
CA PHE A 33 -8.57 -12.19 -3.40
C PHE A 33 -8.83 -11.31 -4.62
N GLY A 34 -8.64 -10.02 -4.50
CA GLY A 34 -8.83 -9.11 -5.63
C GLY A 34 -9.06 -7.65 -5.22
N ALA A 35 -9.62 -6.89 -6.17
CA ALA A 35 -9.95 -5.47 -5.96
C ALA A 35 -11.05 -5.29 -4.91
N PRO A 36 -11.19 -4.07 -4.35
CA PRO A 36 -12.27 -3.80 -3.40
C PRO A 36 -13.63 -4.21 -3.95
N ASP A 37 -14.33 -5.07 -3.19
CA ASP A 37 -15.62 -5.62 -3.60
C ASP A 37 -16.39 -6.09 -2.36
N ALA A 38 -17.70 -5.99 -2.41
CA ALA A 38 -18.57 -6.41 -1.31
C ALA A 38 -18.42 -7.91 -0.97
N ALA A 39 -18.00 -8.74 -1.91
CA ALA A 39 -17.76 -10.16 -1.66
C ALA A 39 -16.73 -10.40 -0.57
N ALA A 40 -15.79 -9.48 -0.37
CA ALA A 40 -14.77 -9.59 0.67
C ALA A 40 -15.33 -9.41 2.07
N LEU A 41 -16.50 -8.79 2.21
CA LEU A 41 -17.11 -8.49 3.51
C LEU A 41 -17.56 -9.74 4.27
N ALA A 42 -17.61 -10.89 3.62
CA ALA A 42 -17.90 -12.15 4.27
C ALA A 42 -16.78 -12.64 5.18
N ALA A 43 -15.56 -12.13 5.01
CA ALA A 43 -14.40 -12.55 5.81
C ALA A 43 -14.40 -11.89 7.19
N ASP A 44 -13.86 -12.60 8.17
CA ASP A 44 -13.66 -12.07 9.52
C ASP A 44 -12.42 -11.18 9.60
N THR A 45 -11.38 -11.56 8.88
CA THR A 45 -10.10 -10.85 8.83
C THR A 45 -9.86 -10.37 7.40
N LEU A 46 -9.49 -9.10 7.27
CA LEU A 46 -9.20 -8.51 5.98
C LEU A 46 -7.77 -7.95 5.95
N TYR A 47 -7.03 -8.39 4.94
CA TYR A 47 -5.73 -7.84 4.59
C TYR A 47 -5.99 -6.84 3.47
N VAL A 48 -5.89 -5.54 3.78
CA VAL A 48 -6.27 -4.48 2.86
C VAL A 48 -5.03 -3.75 2.37
N GLY A 49 -4.81 -3.80 1.07
CA GLY A 49 -3.64 -3.23 0.42
C GLY A 49 -3.95 -1.98 -0.38
N PHE A 50 -3.05 -1.01 -0.33
CA PHE A 50 -3.25 0.28 -0.97
C PHE A 50 -1.95 0.80 -1.59
N TRP A 51 -2.09 1.74 -2.53
CA TRP A 51 -1.01 2.61 -2.95
C TRP A 51 -1.24 3.99 -2.33
N THR A 52 -0.17 4.73 -2.09
CA THR A 52 -0.26 6.01 -1.41
C THR A 52 -0.61 7.12 -2.41
N ASP A 53 -1.64 7.88 -2.07
CA ASP A 53 -2.07 9.05 -2.83
C ASP A 53 -2.20 10.23 -1.86
N LYS A 54 -1.34 11.23 -2.03
CA LYS A 54 -1.37 12.48 -1.23
C LYS A 54 -1.32 12.21 0.28
N GLY A 55 -0.45 11.32 0.70
CA GLY A 55 -0.17 11.07 2.12
C GLY A 55 -1.10 10.08 2.82
N LYS A 56 -1.96 9.39 2.09
CA LYS A 56 -2.85 8.37 2.64
C LYS A 56 -3.20 7.36 1.55
N ALA A 57 -3.97 6.35 1.89
CA ALA A 57 -4.41 5.35 0.90
C ALA A 57 -5.21 6.00 -0.22
N ASP A 58 -5.19 5.37 -1.38
CA ASP A 58 -6.02 5.76 -2.54
C ASP A 58 -7.52 5.73 -2.20
N ALA A 59 -8.31 6.48 -2.97
CA ALA A 59 -9.72 6.69 -2.69
C ALA A 59 -10.53 5.39 -2.66
N ASP A 60 -10.27 4.46 -3.58
CA ASP A 60 -11.00 3.18 -3.63
C ASP A 60 -10.79 2.38 -2.35
N THR A 61 -9.57 2.36 -1.84
CA THR A 61 -9.25 1.69 -0.58
C THR A 61 -9.93 2.38 0.59
N LEU A 62 -9.89 3.70 0.66
CA LEU A 62 -10.54 4.44 1.74
C LEU A 62 -12.04 4.18 1.76
N ASP A 63 -12.69 4.18 0.60
CA ASP A 63 -14.12 3.90 0.49
C ASP A 63 -14.45 2.48 0.96
N PHE A 64 -13.59 1.53 0.62
CA PHE A 64 -13.76 0.15 1.09
C PHE A 64 -13.63 0.03 2.61
N LEU A 65 -12.62 0.69 3.19
CA LEU A 65 -12.39 0.65 4.63
C LEU A 65 -13.59 1.21 5.41
N GLN A 66 -14.26 2.20 4.87
CA GLN A 66 -15.46 2.79 5.52
C GLN A 66 -16.63 1.81 5.58
N GLN A 67 -16.63 0.76 4.77
CA GLN A 67 -17.67 -0.26 4.78
C GLN A 67 -17.44 -1.37 5.81
N LEU A 68 -16.27 -1.38 6.46
CA LEU A 68 -15.91 -2.45 7.40
C LEU A 68 -16.45 -2.17 8.80
N HIS A 69 -17.07 -3.18 9.40
CA HIS A 69 -17.61 -3.12 10.75
C HIS A 69 -17.32 -4.42 11.48
N GLY A 70 -16.74 -4.32 12.68
CA GLY A 70 -16.45 -5.49 13.50
C GLY A 70 -15.43 -6.44 12.93
N LYS A 71 -14.53 -5.94 12.07
CA LYS A 71 -13.53 -6.77 11.38
C LYS A 71 -12.14 -6.64 12.02
N ARG A 72 -11.34 -7.66 11.78
CA ARG A 72 -9.91 -7.62 12.07
C ARG A 72 -9.21 -7.22 10.78
N VAL A 73 -8.40 -6.16 10.84
CA VAL A 73 -7.84 -5.54 9.64
C VAL A 73 -6.31 -5.45 9.75
N PHE A 74 -5.64 -5.96 8.72
CA PHE A 74 -4.22 -5.77 8.52
C PHE A 74 -4.05 -4.85 7.31
N LEU A 75 -3.34 -3.73 7.49
CA LEU A 75 -3.11 -2.77 6.41
C LEU A 75 -1.72 -2.98 5.83
N PHE A 76 -1.63 -3.05 4.51
CA PHE A 76 -0.34 -3.06 3.83
C PHE A 76 -0.37 -2.08 2.67
N GLY A 77 0.76 -1.43 2.42
CA GLY A 77 0.77 -0.40 1.40
C GLY A 77 2.15 -0.11 0.83
N THR A 78 2.14 0.65 -0.24
CA THR A 78 3.34 1.11 -0.92
C THR A 78 3.32 2.62 -1.09
N ALA A 79 4.51 3.23 -1.10
CA ALA A 79 4.66 4.66 -1.35
C ALA A 79 5.89 4.89 -2.23
N GLY A 80 5.78 5.81 -3.17
CA GLY A 80 6.88 6.16 -4.05
C GLY A 80 7.98 6.94 -3.35
N PHE A 81 7.63 7.66 -2.29
CA PHE A 81 8.58 8.48 -1.54
C PHE A 81 8.99 7.80 -0.24
N GLY A 82 10.10 8.29 0.32
CA GLY A 82 10.49 8.03 1.67
C GLY A 82 11.26 6.76 1.86
N GLY A 83 10.75 5.83 2.60
CA GLY A 83 11.48 4.67 3.09
C GLY A 83 11.79 4.82 4.56
N SER A 84 11.36 5.90 5.21
CA SER A 84 11.52 6.07 6.64
C SER A 84 10.27 5.61 7.41
N ALA A 85 10.50 5.00 8.57
CA ALA A 85 9.40 4.54 9.42
C ALA A 85 8.45 5.67 9.84
N PRO A 86 8.91 6.88 10.21
CA PRO A 86 8.01 7.97 10.56
C PRO A 86 7.10 8.40 9.40
N TYR A 87 7.60 8.40 8.18
CA TYR A 87 6.81 8.74 7.00
C TYR A 87 5.71 7.72 6.76
N PHE A 88 6.07 6.44 6.79
CA PHE A 88 5.09 5.37 6.63
C PHE A 88 4.03 5.37 7.73
N GLU A 89 4.42 5.64 8.97
CA GLU A 89 3.47 5.71 10.08
C GLU A 89 2.46 6.84 9.90
N LYS A 90 2.87 7.97 9.35
CA LYS A 90 1.94 9.08 9.01
C LYS A 90 0.88 8.63 8.02
N ILE A 91 1.30 7.90 6.98
CA ILE A 91 0.38 7.39 5.95
C ILE A 91 -0.59 6.39 6.56
N LEU A 92 -0.07 5.46 7.37
CA LEU A 92 -0.90 4.45 8.03
C LEU A 92 -1.89 5.09 9.00
N ALA A 93 -1.47 6.08 9.77
CA ALA A 93 -2.35 6.79 10.69
C ALA A 93 -3.49 7.49 9.94
N ALA A 94 -3.18 8.17 8.83
CA ALA A 94 -4.19 8.82 8.00
C ALA A 94 -5.17 7.81 7.40
N THR A 95 -4.66 6.64 6.99
CA THR A 95 -5.47 5.57 6.39
C THR A 95 -6.38 4.92 7.43
N ARG A 96 -5.89 4.67 8.65
CA ARG A 96 -6.69 4.09 9.74
C ARG A 96 -7.90 4.92 10.10
N LYS A 97 -7.89 6.23 9.85
CA LYS A 97 -9.04 7.10 10.12
C LYS A 97 -10.29 6.73 9.33
N ALA A 98 -10.15 5.99 8.23
CA ALA A 98 -11.30 5.52 7.45
C ALA A 98 -12.04 4.37 8.14
N LEU A 99 -11.42 3.70 9.10
CA LEU A 99 -12.02 2.61 9.86
C LEU A 99 -12.80 3.17 11.07
N ASP A 100 -14.01 2.66 11.29
CA ASP A 100 -14.73 3.02 12.52
C ASP A 100 -14.20 2.20 13.70
N GLY A 101 -14.62 2.58 14.91
CA GLY A 101 -14.12 2.00 16.15
C GLY A 101 -14.51 0.55 16.39
N SER A 102 -15.41 -0.03 15.59
CA SER A 102 -15.80 -1.43 15.71
C SER A 102 -14.74 -2.38 15.18
N ASN A 103 -13.81 -1.89 14.35
CA ASN A 103 -12.76 -2.70 13.75
C ASN A 103 -11.51 -2.74 14.63
N THR A 104 -10.75 -3.82 14.52
CA THR A 104 -9.48 -3.98 15.21
C THR A 104 -8.35 -4.04 14.19
N VAL A 105 -7.40 -3.13 14.27
CA VAL A 105 -6.19 -3.18 13.44
C VAL A 105 -5.20 -4.16 14.07
N ILE A 106 -4.98 -5.29 13.41
CA ILE A 106 -4.12 -6.37 13.94
C ILE A 106 -2.65 -6.23 13.56
N GLY A 107 -2.35 -5.35 12.62
CA GLY A 107 -0.99 -5.09 12.19
C GLY A 107 -0.95 -4.24 10.93
N SER A 108 0.25 -3.89 10.51
CA SER A 108 0.44 -3.09 9.31
C SER A 108 1.85 -3.28 8.75
N PHE A 109 1.99 -2.97 7.46
CA PHE A 109 3.27 -3.02 6.77
C PHE A 109 3.27 -1.98 5.65
N MET A 110 4.40 -1.31 5.46
CA MET A 110 4.62 -0.45 4.29
C MET A 110 6.03 -0.60 3.78
N CYS A 111 6.18 -0.44 2.47
CA CYS A 111 7.48 -0.35 1.83
C CYS A 111 7.43 0.66 0.68
N GLN A 112 8.59 1.00 0.16
CA GLN A 112 8.69 1.82 -1.03
C GLN A 112 8.26 1.00 -2.25
N GLY A 113 7.73 1.67 -3.27
CA GLY A 113 7.33 1.05 -4.52
C GLY A 113 7.66 1.94 -5.71
N LYS A 114 7.92 1.31 -6.87
CA LYS A 114 8.24 2.04 -8.08
C LYS A 114 7.08 2.92 -8.53
N MET A 115 7.42 4.10 -9.06
CA MET A 115 6.46 5.02 -9.64
C MET A 115 6.38 4.85 -11.16
N PRO A 116 5.28 5.29 -11.81
CA PRO A 116 5.19 5.26 -13.28
C PRO A 116 6.28 6.13 -13.92
N VAL A 117 6.79 5.70 -15.08
CA VAL A 117 7.82 6.44 -15.83
C VAL A 117 7.37 7.87 -16.13
N SER A 118 6.08 8.10 -16.31
CA SER A 118 5.53 9.44 -16.55
C SER A 118 5.89 10.43 -15.44
N VAL A 119 6.09 9.98 -14.21
CA VAL A 119 6.51 10.83 -13.09
C VAL A 119 7.93 11.36 -13.34
N ARG A 120 8.85 10.47 -13.73
CA ARG A 120 10.23 10.87 -14.04
C ARG A 120 10.28 11.82 -15.23
N GLN A 121 9.51 11.54 -16.27
CA GLN A 121 9.41 12.39 -17.44
C GLN A 121 8.92 13.79 -17.07
N ARG A 122 7.96 13.89 -16.18
CA ARG A 122 7.46 15.17 -15.70
C ARG A 122 8.52 15.93 -14.91
N TYR A 123 9.29 15.26 -14.07
CA TYR A 123 10.39 15.88 -13.34
C TYR A 123 11.46 16.42 -14.28
N GLU A 124 11.84 15.66 -15.31
CA GLU A 124 12.83 16.09 -16.29
C GLU A 124 12.35 17.29 -17.11
N ALA A 125 11.06 17.29 -17.50
CA ALA A 125 10.46 18.43 -18.19
C ALA A 125 10.46 19.69 -17.33
N MET A 126 10.19 19.55 -16.02
CA MET A 126 10.26 20.68 -15.08
C MET A 126 11.68 21.18 -14.91
N LYS A 127 12.67 20.28 -14.87
CA LYS A 127 14.08 20.64 -14.73
C LYS A 127 14.61 21.44 -15.93
N ALA A 128 14.06 21.20 -17.11
CA ALA A 128 14.44 21.92 -18.33
C ALA A 128 13.96 23.37 -18.36
N LYS A 129 13.04 23.76 -17.47
CA LYS A 129 12.53 25.14 -17.39
C LYS A 129 13.49 26.04 -16.62
N PRO A 130 13.61 27.33 -17.01
CA PRO A 130 14.50 28.28 -16.31
C PRO A 130 14.16 28.46 -14.83
N LEU A 131 12.87 28.42 -14.49
CA LEU A 131 12.39 28.51 -13.11
C LEU A 131 11.76 27.19 -12.73
N HIS A 132 12.45 26.41 -11.89
CA HIS A 132 11.94 25.11 -11.42
C HIS A 132 12.15 24.98 -9.91
N ILE A 133 11.45 24.04 -9.30
CA ILE A 133 11.59 23.80 -7.86
C ILE A 133 13.01 23.29 -7.55
N PRO A 134 13.62 23.74 -6.44
CA PRO A 134 15.04 23.49 -6.19
C PRO A 134 15.40 22.04 -5.85
N ASN A 135 14.45 21.20 -5.50
CA ASN A 135 14.68 19.82 -5.08
C ASN A 135 14.41 18.78 -6.16
N LEU A 136 14.33 19.18 -7.44
CA LEU A 136 14.03 18.24 -8.53
C LEU A 136 15.05 17.11 -8.65
N ASP A 137 16.33 17.39 -8.45
CA ASP A 137 17.37 16.35 -8.50
C ASP A 137 17.16 15.30 -7.42
N ALA A 138 16.75 15.72 -6.22
CA ALA A 138 16.42 14.80 -5.13
C ALA A 138 15.18 13.96 -5.45
N LEU A 139 14.18 14.53 -6.12
CA LEU A 139 12.98 13.81 -6.54
C LEU A 139 13.30 12.74 -7.60
N ILE A 140 14.17 13.08 -8.56
CA ILE A 140 14.61 12.14 -9.59
C ILE A 140 15.42 11.00 -8.95
N GLU A 141 16.33 11.33 -8.04
CA GLU A 141 17.08 10.31 -7.31
C GLU A 141 16.17 9.37 -6.52
N ASN A 142 15.16 9.92 -5.84
CA ASN A 142 14.17 9.10 -5.15
C ASN A 142 13.43 8.18 -6.11
N PHE A 143 13.03 8.68 -7.28
CA PHE A 143 12.38 7.87 -8.31
C PHE A 143 13.27 6.69 -8.71
N ASP A 144 14.54 6.95 -8.96
CA ASP A 144 15.48 5.92 -9.39
C ASP A 144 15.68 4.86 -8.28
N LYS A 145 15.76 5.27 -7.02
CA LYS A 145 15.86 4.34 -5.88
C LYS A 145 14.61 3.50 -5.73
N ALA A 146 13.44 4.07 -6.02
CA ALA A 146 12.17 3.36 -5.89
C ALA A 146 11.97 2.28 -6.96
N LEU A 147 12.68 2.33 -8.09
CA LEU A 147 12.49 1.40 -9.20
C LEU A 147 12.72 -0.06 -8.82
N SER A 148 13.57 -0.34 -7.85
CA SER A 148 13.86 -1.70 -7.40
C SER A 148 12.91 -2.19 -6.30
N HIS A 149 11.99 -1.36 -5.85
CA HIS A 149 11.06 -1.69 -4.78
C HIS A 149 9.64 -1.98 -5.29
N PRO A 150 8.91 -2.90 -4.68
CA PRO A 150 9.35 -3.75 -3.58
C PRO A 150 10.44 -4.73 -4.00
N ASP A 151 11.42 -4.94 -3.16
CA ASP A 151 12.49 -5.91 -3.40
C ASP A 151 12.32 -7.15 -2.52
N ALA A 152 13.25 -8.11 -2.62
CA ALA A 152 13.17 -9.36 -1.86
C ALA A 152 13.18 -9.11 -0.34
N ALA A 153 13.92 -8.10 0.13
CA ALA A 153 13.95 -7.74 1.54
C ALA A 153 12.61 -7.20 2.01
N ASP A 154 11.95 -6.38 1.20
CA ASP A 154 10.61 -5.87 1.49
C ASP A 154 9.60 -7.02 1.65
N LEU A 155 9.64 -7.98 0.74
CA LEU A 155 8.73 -9.13 0.77
C LEU A 155 8.97 -10.00 2.00
N GLU A 156 10.22 -10.19 2.39
CA GLU A 156 10.55 -10.96 3.58
C GLU A 156 10.04 -10.25 4.85
N GLN A 157 10.18 -8.94 4.94
CA GLN A 157 9.66 -8.16 6.04
C GLN A 157 8.13 -8.26 6.14
N LEU A 158 7.44 -8.26 4.99
CA LEU A 158 6.00 -8.46 4.97
C LEU A 158 5.61 -9.83 5.53
N LYS A 159 6.32 -10.89 5.13
CA LYS A 159 6.08 -12.24 5.65
C LYS A 159 6.26 -12.30 7.17
N GLN A 160 7.25 -11.61 7.71
CA GLN A 160 7.48 -11.55 9.16
C GLN A 160 6.35 -10.79 9.87
N ALA A 161 5.81 -9.75 9.25
CA ALA A 161 4.75 -8.93 9.84
C ALA A 161 3.43 -9.69 10.04
N VAL A 162 3.18 -10.75 9.27
CA VAL A 162 1.93 -11.53 9.34
C VAL A 162 2.07 -12.87 10.08
N LYS A 163 3.24 -13.15 10.62
CA LYS A 163 3.46 -14.37 11.43
C LYS A 163 2.84 -14.28 12.80
#